data_e88290f75ca246b2571ddd32b2a1306f
#
_entry.id   e88290f75ca246b2571ddd32b2a1306f
#
_cell.length_a   1.000
_cell.length_b   1.000
_cell.length_c   1.000
_cell.angle_alpha   90.00
_cell.angle_beta   90.00
_cell.angle_gamma   90.00
#
_symmetry.space_group_name_H-M   'P 1'
#
loop_
_entity.id
_entity.type
_entity.pdbx_description
1 polymer ?
#
loop_
_entity_poly.entity_id
_entity_poly.type
_entity_poly.pdbx_seq_one_letter_code
_entity_poly.pdbx_strand_id
1 'polypeptide(L)'
;MGRAAHEDLGYLGDDTGDSISDLNCYYGELTGIYWVWKNYEGRENIGICHYRRFFINEKMELLKEADYEEILSRYDIITSKAMYADVPYQEYYAKAHHIEDLEEEGQVIKELFPDDYPVFCEVMQGKKHYFGNLMVTSRKLFDEYCSWLFAIFFELEKRIDVSSYDAVSYTHLRAHETPEHLV
;
A
#
# COMPACT_ATOMS: atom_id res chain seq x y z
N MET A 1 -13.32 0.49 5.21
CA MET A 1 -12.86 -0.12 3.96
C MET A 1 -13.71 -1.36 3.68
N GLY A 2 -14.00 -1.63 2.42
CA GLY A 2 -14.88 -2.73 2.01
C GLY A 2 -16.33 -2.56 2.47
N ARG A 3 -16.79 -1.31 2.60
CA ARG A 3 -18.11 -0.97 3.11
C ARG A 3 -19.22 -1.61 2.29
N ALA A 4 -19.04 -1.78 0.99
CA ALA A 4 -20.04 -2.39 0.09
C ALA A 4 -20.44 -3.81 0.50
N ALA A 5 -19.57 -4.55 1.20
CA ALA A 5 -19.82 -5.93 1.66
C ALA A 5 -20.16 -6.02 3.15
N HIS A 6 -20.27 -4.91 3.89
CA HIS A 6 -20.44 -4.89 5.34
C HIS A 6 -21.57 -3.96 5.79
N GLU A 7 -22.08 -4.20 7.00
CA GLU A 7 -23.07 -3.35 7.64
C GLU A 7 -22.52 -1.95 7.95
N ASP A 8 -23.44 -0.96 8.00
CA ASP A 8 -23.09 0.41 8.36
C ASP A 8 -22.75 0.53 9.85
N LEU A 9 -21.50 0.83 10.11
CA LEU A 9 -20.98 1.05 11.47
C LEU A 9 -20.96 2.53 11.87
N GLY A 10 -21.52 3.42 11.05
CA GLY A 10 -21.56 4.87 11.30
C GLY A 10 -20.24 5.61 11.03
N TYR A 11 -19.28 4.95 10.38
CA TYR A 11 -18.05 5.58 9.90
C TYR A 11 -18.14 5.99 8.43
N LEU A 12 -17.24 6.85 8.00
CA LEU A 12 -17.10 7.17 6.60
C LEU A 12 -16.80 5.90 5.80
N GLY A 13 -17.64 5.56 4.84
CA GLY A 13 -17.49 4.40 3.98
C GLY A 13 -16.70 4.73 2.72
N ASP A 14 -16.13 3.69 2.12
CA ASP A 14 -15.41 3.75 0.85
C ASP A 14 -16.27 3.27 -0.34
N ASP A 15 -17.60 3.24 -0.16
CA ASP A 15 -18.61 2.74 -1.10
C ASP A 15 -19.39 3.85 -1.82
N THR A 16 -18.93 5.10 -1.73
CA THR A 16 -19.56 6.27 -2.35
C THR A 16 -18.66 6.89 -3.43
N GLY A 17 -19.28 7.62 -4.39
CA GLY A 17 -18.52 8.27 -5.45
C GLY A 17 -17.79 7.29 -6.37
N ASP A 18 -16.55 7.63 -6.77
CA ASP A 18 -15.67 6.72 -7.52
C ASP A 18 -15.03 5.73 -6.52
N SER A 19 -15.43 4.46 -6.59
CA SER A 19 -15.16 3.47 -5.56
C SER A 19 -14.86 2.09 -6.15
N ILE A 20 -13.98 1.35 -5.47
CA ILE A 20 -13.71 -0.08 -5.69
C ILE A 20 -13.97 -0.90 -4.41
N SER A 21 -14.90 -0.45 -3.56
CA SER A 21 -15.20 -1.07 -2.26
C SER A 21 -15.68 -2.52 -2.37
N ASP A 22 -16.35 -2.89 -3.46
CA ASP A 22 -16.78 -4.24 -3.80
C ASP A 22 -15.62 -5.19 -4.09
N LEU A 23 -14.46 -4.67 -4.47
CA LEU A 23 -13.23 -5.42 -4.70
C LEU A 23 -12.38 -5.60 -3.43
N ASN A 24 -12.92 -5.29 -2.26
CA ASN A 24 -12.16 -5.36 -1.00
C ASN A 24 -11.58 -6.75 -0.69
N CYS A 25 -12.22 -7.84 -1.16
CA CYS A 25 -11.68 -9.19 -1.03
C CYS A 25 -10.31 -9.35 -1.72
N TYR A 26 -10.03 -8.58 -2.77
CA TYR A 26 -8.76 -8.59 -3.53
C TYR A 26 -7.82 -7.48 -3.09
N TYR A 27 -8.32 -6.27 -2.87
CA TYR A 27 -7.54 -5.06 -2.63
C TYR A 27 -7.34 -4.71 -1.15
N GLY A 28 -8.09 -5.33 -0.22
CA GLY A 28 -7.96 -5.05 1.20
C GLY A 28 -8.07 -3.57 1.54
N GLU A 29 -7.10 -3.05 2.28
CA GLU A 29 -7.05 -1.63 2.67
C GLU A 29 -6.88 -0.66 1.50
N LEU A 30 -6.44 -1.13 0.35
CA LEU A 30 -6.27 -0.29 -0.85
C LEU A 30 -7.60 0.27 -1.35
N THR A 31 -8.75 -0.37 -1.06
CA THR A 31 -10.06 0.20 -1.42
C THR A 31 -10.31 1.54 -0.74
N GLY A 32 -9.88 1.68 0.53
CA GLY A 32 -9.97 2.94 1.24
C GLY A 32 -8.96 3.98 0.74
N ILE A 33 -7.74 3.56 0.36
CA ILE A 33 -6.73 4.43 -0.25
C ILE A 33 -7.24 4.95 -1.60
N TYR A 34 -7.83 4.08 -2.43
CA TYR A 34 -8.46 4.46 -3.69
C TYR A 34 -9.57 5.50 -3.49
N TRP A 35 -10.46 5.24 -2.51
CA TRP A 35 -11.55 6.15 -2.20
C TRP A 35 -11.05 7.53 -1.76
N VAL A 36 -10.05 7.60 -0.89
CA VAL A 36 -9.41 8.86 -0.47
C VAL A 36 -8.81 9.58 -1.67
N TRP A 37 -8.12 8.86 -2.56
CA TRP A 37 -7.56 9.44 -3.77
C TRP A 37 -8.61 10.08 -4.67
N LYS A 38 -9.73 9.39 -4.90
CA LYS A 38 -10.77 9.81 -5.86
C LYS A 38 -11.76 10.82 -5.31
N ASN A 39 -12.06 10.75 -4.02
CA ASN A 39 -13.24 11.46 -3.48
C ASN A 39 -12.91 12.44 -2.35
N TYR A 40 -11.74 12.33 -1.71
CA TYR A 40 -11.43 13.18 -0.56
C TYR A 40 -10.64 14.42 -0.99
N GLU A 41 -11.26 15.60 -0.85
CA GLU A 41 -10.69 16.88 -1.27
C GLU A 41 -10.31 17.77 -0.08
N GLY A 42 -9.54 18.83 -0.33
CA GLY A 42 -9.40 19.97 0.57
C GLY A 42 -8.34 19.82 1.67
N ARG A 43 -7.35 18.93 1.50
CA ARG A 43 -6.20 18.83 2.39
C ARG A 43 -4.88 18.89 1.62
N GLU A 44 -3.92 19.63 2.17
CA GLU A 44 -2.57 19.75 1.58
C GLU A 44 -1.73 18.50 1.79
N ASN A 45 -1.93 17.82 2.92
CA ASN A 45 -1.24 16.59 3.27
C ASN A 45 -2.24 15.46 3.50
N ILE A 46 -1.86 14.25 3.12
CA ILE A 46 -2.61 13.02 3.33
C ILE A 46 -1.77 12.07 4.18
N GLY A 47 -2.40 11.50 5.22
CA GLY A 47 -1.81 10.47 6.06
C GLY A 47 -2.59 9.17 5.98
N ILE A 48 -1.90 8.08 5.68
CA ILE A 48 -2.43 6.72 5.74
C ILE A 48 -1.77 5.99 6.89
N CYS A 49 -2.57 5.44 7.78
CA CYS A 49 -2.11 4.56 8.84
C CYS A 49 -3.06 3.36 8.98
N HIS A 50 -2.57 2.30 9.58
CA HIS A 50 -3.36 1.10 9.84
C HIS A 50 -4.13 1.27 11.17
N TYR A 51 -5.29 0.60 11.33
CA TYR A 51 -6.11 0.71 12.54
C TYR A 51 -5.39 0.31 13.85
N ARG A 52 -4.28 -0.42 13.77
CA ARG A 52 -3.43 -0.82 14.90
C ARG A 52 -2.02 -0.26 14.85
N ARG A 53 -1.67 0.58 13.86
CA ARG A 53 -0.31 1.10 13.67
C ARG A 53 -0.37 2.60 13.45
N PHE A 54 0.41 3.32 14.23
CA PHE A 54 0.44 4.77 14.23
C PHE A 54 1.90 5.24 14.27
N PHE A 55 2.13 6.44 13.76
CA PHE A 55 3.43 7.09 13.90
C PHE A 55 3.60 7.62 15.33
N ILE A 56 4.76 7.34 15.91
CA ILE A 56 5.14 7.73 17.27
C ILE A 56 6.49 8.45 17.26
N ASN A 57 6.70 9.30 18.25
CA ASN A 57 7.99 9.94 18.48
C ASN A 57 8.94 9.04 19.32
N GLU A 58 10.16 9.52 19.59
CA GLU A 58 11.15 8.80 20.40
C GLU A 58 10.70 8.52 21.86
N LYS A 59 9.69 9.25 22.33
CA LYS A 59 9.08 9.07 23.66
C LYS A 59 7.91 8.09 23.67
N MET A 60 7.66 7.40 22.54
CA MET A 60 6.52 6.49 22.34
C MET A 60 5.15 7.21 22.42
N GLU A 61 5.09 8.50 22.13
CA GLU A 61 3.86 9.28 22.06
C GLU A 61 3.40 9.39 20.61
N LEU A 62 2.09 9.41 20.39
CA LEU A 62 1.52 9.63 19.05
C LEU A 62 1.95 11.00 18.51
N LEU A 63 2.36 11.04 17.25
CA LEU A 63 2.65 12.29 16.56
C LEU A 63 1.37 13.15 16.49
N LYS A 64 1.54 14.45 16.71
CA LYS A 64 0.49 15.46 16.55
C LYS A 64 0.64 16.18 15.22
N GLU A 65 -0.38 16.93 14.83
CA GLU A 65 -0.37 17.68 13.57
C GLU A 65 0.90 18.53 13.39
N ALA A 66 1.31 19.26 14.44
CA ALA A 66 2.53 20.08 14.40
C ALA A 66 3.83 19.27 14.19
N ASP A 67 3.89 18.03 14.70
CA ASP A 67 5.03 17.15 14.49
C ASP A 67 5.13 16.73 13.01
N TYR A 68 3.98 16.41 12.38
CA TYR A 68 3.92 16.08 10.95
C TYR A 68 4.32 17.28 10.10
N GLU A 69 3.82 18.47 10.40
CA GLU A 69 4.17 19.71 9.68
C GLU A 69 5.66 20.01 9.79
N GLU A 70 6.26 19.88 10.97
CA GLU A 70 7.69 20.07 11.15
C GLU A 70 8.51 19.08 10.32
N ILE A 71 8.14 17.79 10.32
CA ILE A 71 8.86 16.76 9.57
C ILE A 71 8.70 17.01 8.07
N LEU A 72 7.49 17.28 7.58
CA LEU A 72 7.21 17.53 6.17
C LEU A 72 7.80 18.85 5.65
N SER A 73 8.19 19.77 6.53
CA SER A 73 8.95 20.94 6.12
C SER A 73 10.38 20.63 5.65
N ARG A 74 10.88 19.41 5.94
CA ARG A 74 12.24 18.94 5.64
C ARG A 74 12.28 17.70 4.75
N TYR A 75 11.22 16.93 4.72
CA TYR A 75 11.11 15.65 4.01
C TYR A 75 9.81 15.60 3.22
N ASP A 76 9.83 14.96 2.08
CA ASP A 76 8.67 14.83 1.21
C ASP A 76 7.68 13.76 1.68
N ILE A 77 8.16 12.76 2.43
CA ILE A 77 7.35 11.63 2.89
C ILE A 77 7.80 11.14 4.27
N ILE A 78 6.83 10.78 5.09
CA ILE A 78 7.01 10.04 6.34
C ILE A 78 6.49 8.63 6.10
N THR A 79 7.29 7.61 6.39
CA THR A 79 6.91 6.20 6.20
C THR A 79 7.34 5.36 7.40
N SER A 80 6.96 4.07 7.40
CA SER A 80 7.42 3.13 8.41
C SER A 80 8.94 3.01 8.41
N LYS A 81 9.51 2.60 9.54
CA LYS A 81 10.94 2.34 9.63
C LYS A 81 11.32 1.19 8.71
N ALA A 82 12.42 1.36 7.97
CA ALA A 82 12.94 0.29 7.14
C ALA A 82 13.30 -0.94 7.98
N MET A 83 12.93 -2.11 7.49
CA MET A 83 13.32 -3.41 8.02
C MET A 83 14.36 -4.04 7.09
N TYR A 84 15.23 -4.87 7.65
CA TYR A 84 16.27 -5.57 6.91
C TYR A 84 16.04 -7.07 7.07
N ALA A 85 15.84 -7.75 5.94
CA ALA A 85 15.72 -9.21 5.90
C ALA A 85 17.09 -9.88 5.67
N ASP A 86 17.16 -11.17 6.00
CA ASP A 86 18.36 -11.97 5.75
C ASP A 86 18.53 -12.33 4.26
N VAL A 87 17.42 -12.37 3.53
CA VAL A 87 17.36 -12.73 2.10
C VAL A 87 16.78 -11.57 1.27
N PRO A 88 17.03 -11.53 -0.05
CA PRO A 88 16.38 -10.60 -0.96
C PRO A 88 14.85 -10.67 -0.91
N TYR A 89 14.17 -9.55 -1.25
CA TYR A 89 12.71 -9.48 -1.20
C TYR A 89 12.04 -10.56 -2.05
N GLN A 90 12.51 -10.78 -3.27
CA GLN A 90 11.96 -11.84 -4.13
C GLN A 90 12.01 -13.23 -3.51
N GLU A 91 13.08 -13.57 -2.77
CA GLU A 91 13.19 -14.83 -2.06
C GLU A 91 12.28 -14.89 -0.82
N TYR A 92 12.11 -13.74 -0.14
CA TYR A 92 11.18 -13.62 0.97
C TYR A 92 9.73 -13.79 0.49
N TYR A 93 9.38 -13.13 -0.62
CA TYR A 93 8.08 -13.22 -1.26
C TYR A 93 7.75 -14.66 -1.69
N ALA A 94 8.66 -15.33 -2.40
CA ALA A 94 8.48 -16.69 -2.89
C ALA A 94 8.25 -17.76 -1.80
N LYS A 95 8.55 -17.47 -0.53
CA LYS A 95 8.28 -18.40 0.59
C LYS A 95 6.81 -18.46 0.99
N ALA A 96 6.06 -17.41 0.74
CA ALA A 96 4.67 -17.28 1.18
C ALA A 96 3.70 -17.08 0.01
N HIS A 97 4.22 -16.82 -1.19
CA HIS A 97 3.46 -16.32 -2.31
C HIS A 97 3.91 -16.93 -3.65
N HIS A 98 3.08 -16.78 -4.69
CA HIS A 98 3.41 -17.23 -6.04
C HIS A 98 4.40 -16.25 -6.69
N ILE A 99 5.59 -16.72 -6.97
CA ILE A 99 6.65 -15.87 -7.54
C ILE A 99 6.28 -15.34 -8.93
N GLU A 100 5.45 -16.08 -9.64
CA GLU A 100 4.94 -15.73 -10.96
C GLU A 100 4.16 -14.42 -10.94
N ASP A 101 3.45 -14.11 -9.84
CA ASP A 101 2.71 -12.86 -9.69
C ASP A 101 3.67 -11.67 -9.60
N LEU A 102 4.77 -11.83 -8.87
CA LEU A 102 5.80 -10.80 -8.76
C LEU A 102 6.55 -10.59 -10.08
N GLU A 103 6.75 -11.66 -10.84
CA GLU A 103 7.34 -11.59 -12.17
C GLU A 103 6.41 -10.85 -13.15
N GLU A 104 5.10 -11.12 -13.09
CA GLU A 104 4.10 -10.42 -13.91
C GLU A 104 3.99 -8.95 -13.53
N GLU A 105 4.04 -8.62 -12.22
CA GLU A 105 4.13 -7.24 -11.75
C GLU A 105 5.33 -6.52 -12.36
N GLY A 106 6.49 -7.17 -12.37
CA GLY A 106 7.68 -6.64 -13.01
C GLY A 106 7.49 -6.38 -14.52
N GLN A 107 6.77 -7.25 -15.24
CA GLN A 107 6.45 -7.03 -16.66
C GLN A 107 5.50 -5.84 -16.84
N VAL A 108 4.45 -5.73 -16.02
CA VAL A 108 3.53 -4.60 -16.04
C VAL A 108 4.26 -3.29 -15.78
N ILE A 109 5.13 -3.24 -14.76
CA ILE A 109 5.94 -2.04 -14.48
C ILE A 109 6.83 -1.69 -15.68
N LYS A 110 7.48 -2.68 -16.27
CA LYS A 110 8.35 -2.48 -17.45
C LYS A 110 7.60 -1.93 -18.65
N GLU A 111 6.34 -2.33 -18.83
CA GLU A 111 5.50 -1.89 -19.94
C GLU A 111 4.91 -0.49 -19.70
N LEU A 112 4.37 -0.24 -18.51
CA LEU A 112 3.69 1.02 -18.18
C LEU A 112 4.65 2.12 -17.73
N PHE A 113 5.71 1.75 -17.01
CA PHE A 113 6.67 2.64 -16.36
C PHE A 113 8.11 2.16 -16.56
N PRO A 114 8.61 2.16 -17.80
CA PRO A 114 9.94 1.59 -18.13
C PRO A 114 11.09 2.23 -17.36
N ASP A 115 10.97 3.49 -16.98
CA ASP A 115 11.99 4.21 -16.21
C ASP A 115 12.04 3.73 -14.74
N ASP A 116 10.95 3.17 -14.20
CA ASP A 116 10.86 2.65 -12.84
C ASP A 116 11.32 1.18 -12.74
N TYR A 117 11.34 0.45 -13.86
CA TYR A 117 11.67 -0.97 -13.87
C TYR A 117 13.08 -1.30 -13.30
N PRO A 118 14.14 -0.54 -13.58
CA PRO A 118 15.44 -0.77 -12.94
C PRO A 118 15.39 -0.63 -11.41
N VAL A 119 14.61 0.33 -10.89
CA VAL A 119 14.42 0.53 -9.44
C VAL A 119 13.64 -0.63 -8.85
N PHE A 120 12.58 -1.10 -9.52
CA PHE A 120 11.87 -2.32 -9.13
C PHE A 120 12.84 -3.50 -9.00
N CYS A 121 13.68 -3.76 -9.99
CA CYS A 121 14.66 -4.85 -9.95
C CYS A 121 15.64 -4.69 -8.77
N GLU A 122 16.11 -3.49 -8.49
CA GLU A 122 16.99 -3.21 -7.35
C GLU A 122 16.29 -3.51 -6.02
N VAL A 123 15.04 -3.10 -5.86
CA VAL A 123 14.23 -3.38 -4.66
C VAL A 123 14.02 -4.88 -4.49
N MET A 124 13.68 -5.61 -5.57
CA MET A 124 13.47 -7.06 -5.52
C MET A 124 14.71 -7.84 -5.10
N GLN A 125 15.90 -7.38 -5.49
CA GLN A 125 17.19 -7.95 -5.09
C GLN A 125 17.69 -7.40 -3.75
N GLY A 126 17.07 -6.35 -3.25
CA GLY A 126 17.41 -5.71 -1.99
C GLY A 126 16.95 -6.49 -0.77
N LYS A 127 17.56 -6.18 0.37
CA LYS A 127 17.20 -6.73 1.69
C LYS A 127 16.53 -5.70 2.59
N LYS A 128 16.35 -4.49 2.11
CA LYS A 128 15.73 -3.38 2.82
C LYS A 128 14.28 -3.26 2.36
N HIS A 129 13.35 -3.36 3.31
CA HIS A 129 11.92 -3.36 3.02
C HIS A 129 11.19 -2.34 3.89
N TYR A 130 10.05 -1.86 3.39
CA TYR A 130 9.09 -1.04 4.11
C TYR A 130 7.74 -1.76 4.07
N PHE A 131 7.12 -1.92 5.23
CA PHE A 131 5.88 -2.68 5.33
C PHE A 131 4.72 -1.80 5.80
N GLY A 132 3.51 -2.16 5.37
CA GLY A 132 2.27 -1.73 5.97
C GLY A 132 1.69 -0.43 5.42
N ASN A 133 1.88 -0.06 4.17
CA ASN A 133 1.24 1.09 3.51
C ASN A 133 1.09 2.37 4.38
N LEU A 134 1.98 2.56 5.37
CA LEU A 134 1.95 3.72 6.24
C LEU A 134 2.73 4.85 5.59
N MET A 135 2.05 5.97 5.33
CA MET A 135 2.71 7.16 4.81
C MET A 135 2.00 8.44 5.25
N VAL A 136 2.75 9.52 5.34
CA VAL A 136 2.22 10.88 5.34
C VAL A 136 3.02 11.69 4.33
N THR A 137 2.33 12.35 3.41
CA THR A 137 2.97 13.09 2.33
C THR A 137 2.04 14.20 1.81
N SER A 138 2.55 15.05 0.90
CA SER A 138 1.71 16.05 0.25
C SER A 138 0.65 15.40 -0.62
N ARG A 139 -0.49 16.09 -0.80
CA ARG A 139 -1.58 15.65 -1.68
C ARG A 139 -1.07 15.35 -3.09
N LYS A 140 -0.17 16.17 -3.61
CA LYS A 140 0.42 15.98 -4.93
C LYS A 140 1.14 14.63 -5.04
N LEU A 141 2.05 14.34 -4.12
CA LEU A 141 2.80 13.07 -4.12
C LEU A 141 1.89 11.86 -3.86
N PHE A 142 0.88 12.02 -3.02
CA PHE A 142 -0.12 10.98 -2.80
C PHE A 142 -0.91 10.68 -4.08
N ASP A 143 -1.30 11.69 -4.84
CA ASP A 143 -2.02 11.50 -6.10
C ASP A 143 -1.14 10.83 -7.17
N GLU A 144 0.13 11.22 -7.26
CA GLU A 144 1.12 10.59 -8.14
C GLU A 144 1.34 9.11 -7.77
N TYR A 145 1.52 8.83 -6.48
CA TYR A 145 1.64 7.46 -5.98
C TYR A 145 0.41 6.60 -6.28
N CYS A 146 -0.79 7.11 -5.99
CA CYS A 146 -2.02 6.37 -6.27
C CYS A 146 -2.24 6.14 -7.76
N SER A 147 -1.93 7.14 -8.60
CA SER A 147 -2.02 7.00 -10.05
C SER A 147 -1.12 5.89 -10.58
N TRP A 148 0.12 5.83 -10.10
CA TRP A 148 1.10 4.80 -10.43
C TRP A 148 0.65 3.43 -9.91
N LEU A 149 0.30 3.33 -8.62
CA LEU A 149 -0.07 2.09 -7.94
C LEU A 149 -1.29 1.44 -8.59
N PHE A 150 -2.37 2.18 -8.77
CA PHE A 150 -3.62 1.64 -9.31
C PHE A 150 -3.54 1.36 -10.82
N ALA A 151 -2.69 2.05 -11.58
CA ALA A 151 -2.41 1.69 -12.96
C ALA A 151 -1.80 0.28 -13.06
N ILE A 152 -0.86 -0.05 -12.16
CA ILE A 152 -0.23 -1.37 -12.09
C ILE A 152 -1.26 -2.42 -11.68
N PHE A 153 -1.99 -2.20 -10.59
CA PHE A 153 -2.93 -3.20 -10.07
C PHE A 153 -4.09 -3.49 -11.02
N PHE A 154 -4.65 -2.49 -11.67
CA PHE A 154 -5.73 -2.71 -12.64
C PHE A 154 -5.24 -3.42 -13.92
N GLU A 155 -3.97 -3.32 -14.25
CA GLU A 155 -3.39 -4.10 -15.34
C GLU A 155 -3.09 -5.54 -14.90
N LEU A 156 -2.56 -5.73 -13.68
CA LEU A 156 -2.33 -7.05 -13.09
C LEU A 156 -3.62 -7.87 -12.97
N GLU A 157 -4.72 -7.24 -12.53
CA GLU A 157 -6.03 -7.90 -12.41
C GLU A 157 -6.51 -8.54 -13.73
N LYS A 158 -6.09 -8.00 -14.87
CA LYS A 158 -6.43 -8.56 -16.19
C LYS A 158 -5.56 -9.76 -16.59
N ARG A 159 -4.40 -9.91 -15.94
CA ARG A 159 -3.37 -10.89 -16.32
C ARG A 159 -3.29 -12.07 -15.34
N ILE A 160 -3.58 -11.85 -14.08
CA ILE A 160 -3.48 -12.86 -13.03
C ILE A 160 -4.86 -13.44 -12.73
N ASP A 161 -5.01 -14.76 -12.87
CA ASP A 161 -6.20 -15.47 -12.43
C ASP A 161 -6.07 -15.92 -10.97
N VAL A 162 -6.64 -15.15 -10.08
CA VAL A 162 -6.64 -15.42 -8.63
C VAL A 162 -7.77 -16.36 -8.19
N SER A 163 -8.60 -16.87 -9.08
CA SER A 163 -9.78 -17.69 -8.74
C SER A 163 -9.44 -19.01 -8.06
N SER A 164 -8.21 -19.49 -8.23
CA SER A 164 -7.69 -20.73 -7.64
C SER A 164 -6.91 -20.53 -6.37
N TYR A 165 -6.70 -19.27 -5.93
CA TYR A 165 -5.87 -18.96 -4.76
C TYR A 165 -6.64 -19.27 -3.48
N ASP A 166 -5.95 -19.82 -2.48
CA ASP A 166 -6.51 -19.98 -1.14
C ASP A 166 -6.56 -18.63 -0.38
N ALA A 167 -7.23 -18.61 0.77
CA ALA A 167 -7.40 -17.39 1.56
C ALA A 167 -6.07 -16.75 2.02
N VAL A 168 -4.98 -17.53 2.08
CA VAL A 168 -3.64 -17.04 2.42
C VAL A 168 -2.98 -16.42 1.19
N SER A 169 -3.15 -17.04 0.04
CA SER A 169 -2.63 -16.54 -1.24
C SER A 169 -3.37 -15.29 -1.73
N TYR A 170 -4.66 -15.09 -1.36
CA TYR A 170 -5.40 -13.84 -1.58
C TYR A 170 -4.79 -12.63 -0.87
N THR A 171 -3.96 -12.83 0.13
CA THR A 171 -3.23 -11.74 0.79
C THR A 171 -2.11 -11.14 -0.07
N HIS A 172 -1.94 -11.52 -1.32
CA HIS A 172 -0.94 -10.95 -2.23
C HIS A 172 -1.18 -9.50 -2.57
N LEU A 173 -2.39 -9.17 -2.97
CA LEU A 173 -2.81 -7.78 -3.09
C LEU A 173 -2.83 -7.10 -1.71
N ARG A 174 -2.86 -7.91 -0.62
CA ARG A 174 -2.66 -7.51 0.77
C ARG A 174 -1.21 -7.64 1.26
N ALA A 175 -0.26 -8.05 0.45
CA ALA A 175 1.10 -8.46 0.86
C ALA A 175 1.96 -7.38 1.54
N HIS A 176 1.37 -6.27 1.85
CA HIS A 176 1.94 -5.27 2.76
C HIS A 176 1.49 -5.46 4.23
N GLU A 177 0.69 -6.48 4.54
CA GLU A 177 0.41 -6.84 5.93
C GLU A 177 1.52 -7.73 6.48
N THR A 178 2.32 -7.17 7.36
CA THR A 178 3.31 -7.94 8.14
C THR A 178 2.62 -9.00 9.00
N PRO A 179 3.21 -10.19 9.17
CA PRO A 179 2.79 -11.15 10.18
C PRO A 179 2.68 -10.50 11.55
N GLU A 180 1.70 -10.93 12.35
CA GLU A 180 1.32 -10.37 13.66
C GLU A 180 2.43 -10.42 14.74
N HIS A 181 3.64 -10.81 14.42
CA HIS A 181 4.71 -11.11 15.38
C HIS A 181 5.85 -10.09 15.43
N LEU A 182 5.68 -8.90 14.87
CA LEU A 182 6.68 -7.84 15.03
C LEU A 182 6.08 -6.70 15.86
N VAL A 183 6.04 -6.93 17.17
CA VAL A 183 5.95 -5.89 18.19
C VAL A 183 7.36 -5.42 18.51
#